data_81571dd9a016f1e7902faebcb696cd4d
#
_entry.id   81571dd9a016f1e7902faebcb696cd4d
#
_cell.length_a   1.000
_cell.length_b   1.000
_cell.length_c   1.000
_cell.angle_alpha   90.00
_cell.angle_beta   90.00
_cell.angle_gamma   90.00
#
_symmetry.space_group_name_H-M   'P 1'
#
loop_
_entity.id
_entity.type
_entity.pdbx_description
1 polymer ?
#
loop_
_entity_poly.entity_id
_entity_poly.type
_entity_poly.pdbx_seq_one_letter_code
_entity_poly.pdbx_strand_id
1 'polypeptide(L)'
;MKLLCWNIRGFGNLGRRRQLIDYIRQEDINIVGLQETVRQDFSIQELQGLSRHPFAWQWLPASGQSGGILLGVREDFFSVEDMDRGEFFLSMAITDRRVNLSWEVIIVYGPADHGRLAAFLTELQDKVERCTFPVVVAGDFNLIRTEADKSSPNIVRRRMRMFNDAIAAMALREIARVGARFTWTNKQ
;
A
#
# COMPACT_ATOMS: atom_id res chain seq x y z
N MET A 1 13.78 7.49 -6.43
CA MET A 1 13.03 6.37 -5.83
C MET A 1 11.64 6.33 -6.46
N LYS A 2 11.16 5.13 -6.84
CA LYS A 2 9.81 4.91 -7.37
C LYS A 2 9.10 3.84 -6.56
N LEU A 3 7.95 4.17 -6.00
CA LEU A 3 7.03 3.27 -5.32
C LEU A 3 5.84 2.97 -6.25
N LEU A 4 5.60 1.70 -6.57
CA LEU A 4 4.38 1.23 -7.20
C LEU A 4 3.39 0.81 -6.11
N CYS A 5 2.23 1.45 -6.06
CA CYS A 5 1.12 1.05 -5.19
C CYS A 5 -0.07 0.67 -6.07
N TRP A 6 -0.55 -0.59 -5.95
CA TRP A 6 -1.60 -1.10 -6.83
C TRP A 6 -2.52 -2.11 -6.13
N ASN A 7 -3.82 -1.82 -6.10
CA ASN A 7 -4.84 -2.82 -5.78
C ASN A 7 -4.98 -3.77 -6.98
N ILE A 8 -4.30 -4.93 -6.89
CA ILE A 8 -4.16 -5.88 -8.01
C ILE A 8 -5.41 -6.74 -8.23
N ARG A 9 -6.32 -6.79 -7.25
CA ARG A 9 -7.57 -7.58 -7.32
C ARG A 9 -7.34 -9.05 -7.72
N GLY A 10 -6.44 -9.69 -7.02
CA GLY A 10 -6.06 -11.10 -7.23
C GLY A 10 -4.76 -11.29 -7.99
N PHE A 11 -3.72 -11.66 -7.26
CA PHE A 11 -2.38 -11.95 -7.78
C PHE A 11 -2.35 -13.20 -8.69
N GLY A 12 -3.32 -14.10 -8.54
CA GLY A 12 -3.46 -15.30 -9.37
C GLY A 12 -3.80 -15.02 -10.84
N ASN A 13 -4.26 -13.81 -11.18
CA ASN A 13 -4.55 -13.43 -12.56
C ASN A 13 -3.26 -13.23 -13.37
N LEU A 14 -3.02 -14.10 -14.35
CA LEU A 14 -1.80 -14.10 -15.15
C LEU A 14 -1.60 -12.80 -15.95
N GLY A 15 -2.67 -12.19 -16.45
CA GLY A 15 -2.60 -10.91 -17.18
C GLY A 15 -2.12 -9.78 -16.30
N ARG A 16 -2.68 -9.65 -15.09
CA ARG A 16 -2.28 -8.63 -14.11
C ARG A 16 -0.85 -8.85 -13.61
N ARG A 17 -0.47 -10.12 -13.39
CA ARG A 17 0.90 -10.45 -12.99
C ARG A 17 1.91 -10.12 -14.09
N ARG A 18 1.61 -10.36 -15.36
CA ARG A 18 2.44 -9.93 -16.48
C ARG A 18 2.58 -8.41 -16.52
N GLN A 19 1.46 -7.70 -16.40
CA GLN A 19 1.46 -6.23 -16.35
C GLN A 19 2.28 -5.69 -15.18
N LEU A 20 2.20 -6.32 -13.99
CA LEU A 20 3.04 -5.98 -12.84
C LEU A 20 4.53 -6.13 -13.16
N ILE A 21 4.92 -7.26 -13.73
CA ILE A 21 6.30 -7.53 -14.14
C ILE A 21 6.79 -6.47 -15.14
N ASP A 22 5.95 -6.12 -16.11
CA ASP A 22 6.28 -5.11 -17.12
C ASP A 22 6.47 -3.73 -16.47
N TYR A 23 5.60 -3.32 -15.54
CA TYR A 23 5.76 -2.07 -14.79
C TYR A 23 7.03 -2.05 -13.94
N ILE A 24 7.32 -3.13 -13.20
CA ILE A 24 8.54 -3.21 -12.38
C ILE A 24 9.77 -3.01 -13.26
N ARG A 25 9.79 -3.60 -14.45
CA ARG A 25 10.94 -3.56 -15.37
C ARG A 25 11.07 -2.24 -16.11
N GLN A 26 9.96 -1.75 -16.70
CA GLN A 26 9.97 -0.54 -17.56
C GLN A 26 10.17 0.73 -16.75
N GLU A 27 9.57 0.79 -15.56
CA GLU A 27 9.63 1.96 -14.71
C GLU A 27 10.78 1.94 -13.70
N ASP A 28 11.58 0.88 -13.67
CA ASP A 28 12.65 0.68 -12.68
C ASP A 28 12.14 0.90 -11.24
N ILE A 29 11.08 0.18 -10.89
CA ILE A 29 10.41 0.29 -9.59
C ILE A 29 11.36 -0.19 -8.48
N ASN A 30 11.40 0.57 -7.39
CA ASN A 30 12.25 0.26 -6.25
C ASN A 30 11.47 -0.32 -5.07
N ILE A 31 10.19 0.04 -4.95
CA ILE A 31 9.30 -0.45 -3.90
C ILE A 31 7.97 -0.84 -4.53
N VAL A 32 7.45 -1.99 -4.16
CA VAL A 32 6.19 -2.54 -4.66
C VAL A 32 5.25 -2.78 -3.49
N GLY A 33 4.10 -2.10 -3.46
CA GLY A 33 3.02 -2.32 -2.51
C GLY A 33 1.75 -2.76 -3.24
N LEU A 34 1.36 -4.02 -3.08
CA LEU A 34 0.14 -4.56 -3.69
C LEU A 34 -0.92 -4.80 -2.63
N GLN A 35 -2.17 -4.44 -2.94
CA GLN A 35 -3.32 -4.72 -2.11
C GLN A 35 -4.26 -5.69 -2.84
N GLU A 36 -5.13 -6.34 -2.07
CA GLU A 36 -6.10 -7.32 -2.57
C GLU A 36 -5.44 -8.44 -3.39
N THR A 37 -4.34 -8.98 -2.84
CA THR A 37 -3.59 -10.07 -3.51
C THR A 37 -4.40 -11.35 -3.59
N VAL A 38 -5.35 -11.56 -2.67
CA VAL A 38 -6.20 -12.75 -2.54
C VAL A 38 -5.33 -14.04 -2.45
N ARG A 39 -4.20 -13.93 -1.74
CA ARG A 39 -3.26 -15.03 -1.52
C ARG A 39 -2.98 -15.19 -0.03
N GLN A 40 -2.89 -16.43 0.41
CA GLN A 40 -2.47 -16.74 1.78
C GLN A 40 -0.95 -16.87 1.88
N ASP A 41 -0.32 -17.33 0.79
CA ASP A 41 1.11 -17.55 0.75
C ASP A 41 1.68 -17.30 -0.65
N PHE A 42 2.99 -17.07 -0.72
CA PHE A 42 3.74 -16.87 -1.95
C PHE A 42 4.97 -17.76 -1.97
N SER A 43 5.22 -18.43 -3.08
CA SER A 43 6.48 -19.14 -3.25
C SER A 43 7.62 -18.18 -3.57
N ILE A 44 8.82 -18.50 -3.11
CA ILE A 44 10.04 -17.73 -3.41
C ILE A 44 10.23 -17.58 -4.92
N GLN A 45 9.95 -18.63 -5.70
CA GLN A 45 10.07 -18.63 -7.16
C GLN A 45 9.09 -17.64 -7.82
N GLU A 46 7.84 -17.55 -7.32
CA GLU A 46 6.88 -16.57 -7.83
C GLU A 46 7.35 -15.14 -7.58
N LEU A 47 7.87 -14.85 -6.37
CA LEU A 47 8.35 -13.52 -6.01
C LEU A 47 9.63 -13.14 -6.74
N GLN A 48 10.58 -14.05 -6.85
CA GLN A 48 11.80 -13.85 -7.65
C GLN A 48 11.51 -13.62 -9.14
N GLY A 49 10.44 -14.23 -9.66
CA GLY A 49 10.00 -14.05 -11.04
C GLY A 49 9.45 -12.66 -11.37
N LEU A 50 9.12 -11.83 -10.37
CA LEU A 50 8.55 -10.50 -10.58
C LEU A 50 9.58 -9.48 -11.06
N SER A 51 10.85 -9.63 -10.68
CA SER A 51 11.91 -8.68 -10.99
C SER A 51 13.19 -9.39 -11.41
N ARG A 52 14.06 -8.67 -12.14
CA ARG A 52 15.45 -9.08 -12.41
C ARG A 52 16.40 -8.71 -11.28
N HIS A 53 15.98 -7.81 -10.41
CA HIS A 53 16.72 -7.36 -9.25
C HIS A 53 16.26 -8.10 -8.00
N PRO A 54 17.11 -8.28 -7.00
CA PRO A 54 16.70 -8.87 -5.73
C PRO A 54 15.78 -7.93 -4.97
N PHE A 55 14.71 -8.48 -4.43
CA PHE A 55 13.75 -7.79 -3.55
C PHE A 55 13.59 -8.57 -2.26
N ALA A 56 13.61 -7.87 -1.14
CA ALA A 56 13.10 -8.37 0.13
C ALA A 56 11.57 -8.28 0.12
N TRP A 57 10.90 -9.43 0.18
CA TRP A 57 9.45 -9.54 0.11
C TRP A 57 8.84 -9.92 1.46
N GLN A 58 7.72 -9.28 1.79
CA GLN A 58 6.87 -9.64 2.91
C GLN A 58 5.41 -9.57 2.50
N TRP A 59 4.56 -10.34 3.18
CA TRP A 59 3.13 -10.31 2.90
C TRP A 59 2.27 -10.44 4.15
N LEU A 60 1.10 -9.86 4.08
CA LEU A 60 0.00 -10.09 4.98
C LEU A 60 -0.97 -11.05 4.26
N PRO A 61 -1.25 -12.24 4.80
CA PRO A 61 -2.15 -13.19 4.19
C PRO A 61 -3.56 -12.63 3.95
N ALA A 62 -4.20 -13.06 2.87
CA ALA A 62 -5.61 -12.77 2.64
C ALA A 62 -6.50 -13.52 3.65
N SER A 63 -7.61 -12.93 4.05
CA SER A 63 -8.64 -13.60 4.84
C SER A 63 -9.78 -14.05 3.92
N GLY A 64 -9.88 -15.35 3.69
CA GLY A 64 -10.85 -15.92 2.76
C GLY A 64 -10.60 -15.49 1.31
N GLN A 65 -11.62 -14.89 0.67
CA GLN A 65 -11.59 -14.46 -0.73
C GLN A 65 -11.27 -12.97 -0.93
N SER A 66 -10.83 -12.27 0.13
CA SER A 66 -10.53 -10.85 0.08
C SER A 66 -9.27 -10.50 0.87
N GLY A 67 -8.73 -9.32 0.63
CA GLY A 67 -7.57 -8.82 1.34
C GLY A 67 -6.25 -9.35 0.83
N GLY A 68 -5.26 -9.33 1.70
CA GLY A 68 -3.87 -9.65 1.42
C GLY A 68 -3.08 -8.46 0.89
N ILE A 69 -1.90 -8.25 1.49
CA ILE A 69 -0.95 -7.22 1.07
C ILE A 69 0.37 -7.91 0.74
N LEU A 70 1.05 -7.45 -0.31
CA LEU A 70 2.42 -7.84 -0.62
C LEU A 70 3.26 -6.56 -0.70
N LEU A 71 4.36 -6.54 0.05
CA LEU A 71 5.33 -5.44 0.06
C LEU A 71 6.70 -5.99 -0.31
N GLY A 72 7.34 -5.33 -1.27
CA GLY A 72 8.70 -5.64 -1.69
C GLY A 72 9.56 -4.40 -1.79
N VAL A 73 10.79 -4.48 -1.32
CA VAL A 73 11.79 -3.42 -1.45
C VAL A 73 13.05 -3.96 -2.11
N ARG A 74 13.62 -3.19 -3.01
CA ARG A 74 14.79 -3.59 -3.81
C ARG A 74 16.06 -3.56 -2.96
N GLU A 75 16.71 -4.70 -2.79
CA GLU A 75 17.87 -4.87 -1.91
C GLU A 75 19.14 -4.16 -2.40
N ASP A 76 19.23 -3.85 -3.70
CA ASP A 76 20.33 -3.05 -4.24
C ASP A 76 20.39 -1.63 -3.63
N PHE A 77 19.20 -1.09 -3.28
CA PHE A 77 19.07 0.29 -2.78
C PHE A 77 18.76 0.37 -1.30
N PHE A 78 18.09 -0.64 -0.74
CA PHE A 78 17.59 -0.59 0.64
C PHE A 78 18.09 -1.76 1.46
N SER A 79 18.40 -1.50 2.74
CA SER A 79 18.41 -2.50 3.79
C SER A 79 17.07 -2.46 4.53
N VAL A 80 16.56 -3.63 4.88
CA VAL A 80 15.37 -3.76 5.74
C VAL A 80 15.85 -3.88 7.17
N GLU A 81 15.42 -2.95 8.02
CA GLU A 81 15.82 -2.91 9.43
C GLU A 81 14.80 -3.59 10.32
N ASP A 82 13.52 -3.40 10.02
CA ASP A 82 12.41 -3.96 10.79
C ASP A 82 11.17 -4.13 9.91
N MET A 83 10.26 -4.98 10.38
CA MET A 83 8.98 -5.27 9.71
C MET A 83 7.88 -5.35 10.75
N ASP A 84 6.72 -4.79 10.41
CA ASP A 84 5.53 -4.86 11.25
C ASP A 84 4.28 -5.10 10.40
N ARG A 85 3.28 -5.75 10.97
CA ARG A 85 2.02 -6.04 10.31
C ARG A 85 0.86 -5.97 11.28
N GLY A 86 -0.20 -5.34 10.86
CA GLY A 86 -1.48 -5.31 11.54
C GLY A 86 -2.53 -6.11 10.78
N GLU A 87 -3.76 -5.81 11.03
CA GLU A 87 -4.88 -6.35 10.29
C GLU A 87 -5.05 -5.64 8.93
N PHE A 88 -4.76 -4.33 8.87
CA PHE A 88 -5.00 -3.49 7.70
C PHE A 88 -3.72 -2.95 7.07
N PHE A 89 -2.56 -3.25 7.61
CA PHE A 89 -1.29 -2.76 7.08
C PHE A 89 -0.18 -3.80 7.10
N LEU A 90 0.80 -3.55 6.26
CA LEU A 90 2.10 -4.18 6.26
C LEU A 90 3.15 -3.08 6.09
N SER A 91 4.19 -3.08 6.94
CA SER A 91 5.24 -2.07 6.89
C SER A 91 6.64 -2.65 6.91
N MET A 92 7.58 -1.86 6.38
CA MET A 92 9.02 -2.09 6.49
C MET A 92 9.71 -0.78 6.84
N ALA A 93 10.53 -0.81 7.91
CA ALA A 93 11.52 0.22 8.16
C ALA A 93 12.75 -0.09 7.29
N ILE A 94 13.14 0.87 6.47
CA ILE A 94 14.19 0.69 5.47
C ILE A 94 15.21 1.84 5.52
N THR A 95 16.45 1.53 5.17
CA THR A 95 17.52 2.54 5.01
C THR A 95 17.96 2.57 3.55
N ASP A 96 17.86 3.74 2.91
CA ASP A 96 18.41 3.97 1.56
C ASP A 96 19.95 4.03 1.66
N ARG A 97 20.62 2.99 1.15
CA ARG A 97 22.07 2.83 1.23
C ARG A 97 22.86 3.94 0.51
N ARG A 98 22.25 4.64 -0.45
CA ARG A 98 22.90 5.67 -1.26
C ARG A 98 23.06 6.98 -0.51
N VAL A 99 22.13 7.28 0.39
CA VAL A 99 22.06 8.55 1.13
C VAL A 99 22.03 8.35 2.64
N ASN A 100 22.07 7.11 3.11
CA ASN A 100 22.02 6.72 4.50
C ASN A 100 20.81 7.35 5.24
N LEU A 101 19.63 7.30 4.60
CA LEU A 101 18.39 7.84 5.14
C LEU A 101 17.45 6.71 5.48
N SER A 102 17.03 6.66 6.74
CA SER A 102 16.06 5.68 7.22
C SER A 102 14.64 6.26 7.23
N TRP A 103 13.66 5.47 6.82
CA TRP A 103 12.25 5.81 6.81
C TRP A 103 11.39 4.54 6.77
N GLU A 104 10.11 4.67 7.02
CA GLU A 104 9.21 3.52 7.03
C GLU A 104 8.17 3.63 5.92
N VAL A 105 8.01 2.55 5.15
CA VAL A 105 6.94 2.39 4.17
C VAL A 105 5.82 1.55 4.79
N ILE A 106 4.61 2.09 4.78
CA ILE A 106 3.41 1.44 5.30
C ILE A 106 2.43 1.27 4.14
N ILE A 107 2.14 0.03 3.77
CA ILE A 107 1.13 -0.27 2.75
C ILE A 107 -0.15 -0.68 3.45
N VAL A 108 -1.23 0.03 3.15
CA VAL A 108 -2.55 -0.20 3.76
C VAL A 108 -3.56 -0.78 2.77
N TYR A 109 -4.47 -1.59 3.30
CA TYR A 109 -5.69 -1.99 2.62
C TYR A 109 -6.87 -1.78 3.58
N GLY A 110 -7.55 -0.64 3.41
CA GLY A 110 -8.69 -0.25 4.23
C GLY A 110 -9.89 -1.18 4.01
N PRO A 111 -10.74 -1.35 5.04
CA PRO A 111 -11.87 -2.26 4.95
C PRO A 111 -12.94 -1.75 3.97
N ALA A 112 -13.45 -2.66 3.11
CA ALA A 112 -14.64 -2.40 2.31
C ALA A 112 -15.90 -2.35 3.19
N ASP A 113 -15.93 -3.14 4.27
CA ASP A 113 -16.95 -3.03 5.31
C ASP A 113 -16.65 -1.83 6.21
N HIS A 114 -17.47 -0.81 6.05
CA HIS A 114 -17.32 0.43 6.79
C HIS A 114 -17.69 0.34 8.29
N GLY A 115 -18.24 -0.77 8.78
CA GLY A 115 -18.37 -1.05 10.20
C GLY A 115 -17.00 -1.17 10.88
N ARG A 116 -15.97 -1.51 10.12
CA ARG A 116 -14.59 -1.66 10.59
C ARG A 116 -13.73 -0.40 10.42
N LEU A 117 -14.30 0.71 9.96
CA LEU A 117 -13.59 1.95 9.70
C LEU A 117 -12.84 2.48 10.94
N ALA A 118 -13.49 2.49 12.09
CA ALA A 118 -12.86 2.98 13.32
C ALA A 118 -11.64 2.14 13.71
N ALA A 119 -11.77 0.80 13.65
CA ALA A 119 -10.65 -0.11 13.93
C ALA A 119 -9.46 0.14 12.99
N PHE A 120 -9.72 0.30 11.68
CA PHE A 120 -8.69 0.61 10.70
C PHE A 120 -7.96 1.92 11.00
N LEU A 121 -8.70 3.00 11.28
CA LEU A 121 -8.10 4.30 11.54
C LEU A 121 -7.31 4.30 12.86
N THR A 122 -7.82 3.63 13.90
CA THR A 122 -7.09 3.49 15.17
C THR A 122 -5.81 2.69 14.98
N GLU A 123 -5.87 1.53 14.31
CA GLU A 123 -4.68 0.72 14.06
C GLU A 123 -3.60 1.50 13.28
N LEU A 124 -4.02 2.26 12.25
CA LEU A 124 -3.09 3.08 11.47
C LEU A 124 -2.48 4.22 12.30
N GLN A 125 -3.27 4.89 13.16
CA GLN A 125 -2.78 5.91 14.08
C GLN A 125 -1.76 5.32 15.06
N ASP A 126 -2.10 4.23 15.73
CA ASP A 126 -1.21 3.53 16.67
C ASP A 126 0.08 3.10 15.99
N LYS A 127 0.01 2.69 14.70
CA LYS A 127 1.19 2.33 13.92
C LYS A 127 2.07 3.55 13.65
N VAL A 128 1.51 4.63 13.16
CA VAL A 128 2.27 5.86 12.83
C VAL A 128 2.88 6.50 14.08
N GLU A 129 2.17 6.49 15.21
CA GLU A 129 2.66 7.02 16.49
C GLU A 129 3.87 6.25 17.03
N ARG A 130 3.95 4.95 16.77
CA ARG A 130 5.09 4.11 17.18
C ARG A 130 6.30 4.22 16.25
N CYS A 131 6.14 4.79 15.06
CA CYS A 131 7.25 4.93 14.13
C CYS A 131 8.28 5.94 14.65
N THR A 132 9.54 5.54 14.63
CA THR A 132 10.67 6.39 15.02
C THR A 132 11.28 7.13 13.84
N PHE A 133 10.94 6.73 12.63
CA PHE A 133 11.42 7.32 11.36
C PHE A 133 10.28 8.07 10.66
N PRO A 134 10.62 8.95 9.72
CA PRO A 134 9.63 9.50 8.78
C PRO A 134 8.88 8.37 8.08
N VAL A 135 7.58 8.57 7.84
CA VAL A 135 6.73 7.52 7.25
C VAL A 135 6.19 7.93 5.88
N VAL A 136 6.04 6.94 5.01
CA VAL A 136 5.24 7.04 3.78
C VAL A 136 4.13 6.02 3.86
N VAL A 137 2.88 6.49 3.91
CA VAL A 137 1.68 5.63 3.91
C VAL A 137 1.08 5.63 2.51
N ALA A 138 0.93 4.46 1.93
CA ALA A 138 0.33 4.28 0.61
C ALA A 138 -0.61 3.05 0.59
N GLY A 139 -1.58 3.03 -0.29
CA GLY A 139 -2.49 1.89 -0.41
C GLY A 139 -3.87 2.26 -0.88
N ASP A 140 -4.76 1.28 -0.82
CA ASP A 140 -6.19 1.47 -1.03
C ASP A 140 -6.88 1.66 0.33
N PHE A 141 -7.15 2.90 0.68
CA PHE A 141 -7.81 3.25 1.95
C PHE A 141 -9.32 2.93 1.95
N ASN A 142 -9.92 2.66 0.78
CA ASN A 142 -11.38 2.58 0.59
C ASN A 142 -12.14 3.82 1.13
N LEU A 143 -11.48 4.95 1.18
CA LEU A 143 -11.95 6.24 1.68
C LEU A 143 -11.56 7.36 0.72
N ILE A 144 -12.29 8.47 0.81
CA ILE A 144 -12.02 9.71 0.07
C ILE A 144 -11.75 10.84 1.05
N ARG A 145 -10.92 11.80 0.65
CA ARG A 145 -10.61 12.99 1.43
C ARG A 145 -11.53 14.17 1.08
N THR A 146 -11.92 14.25 -0.18
CA THR A 146 -12.78 15.33 -0.69
C THR A 146 -13.90 14.75 -1.55
N GLU A 147 -14.96 15.50 -1.76
CA GLU A 147 -16.05 15.12 -2.66
C GLU A 147 -15.56 15.00 -4.12
N ALA A 148 -14.49 15.71 -4.47
CA ALA A 148 -13.90 15.68 -5.81
C ALA A 148 -13.18 14.36 -6.13
N ASP A 149 -12.87 13.54 -5.12
CA ASP A 149 -12.21 12.24 -5.28
C ASP A 149 -13.15 11.14 -5.78
N LYS A 150 -14.45 11.44 -5.88
CA LYS A 150 -15.47 10.50 -6.32
C LYS A 150 -16.34 11.11 -7.41
N SER A 151 -16.62 10.34 -8.46
CA SER A 151 -17.52 10.76 -9.55
C SER A 151 -19.00 10.60 -9.23
N SER A 152 -19.35 9.71 -8.26
CA SER A 152 -20.74 9.44 -7.88
C SER A 152 -21.21 10.38 -6.76
N PRO A 153 -22.50 10.79 -6.75
CA PRO A 153 -23.04 11.70 -5.75
C PRO A 153 -23.19 11.07 -4.35
N ASN A 154 -23.07 9.74 -4.25
CA ASN A 154 -23.25 9.04 -2.98
C ASN A 154 -22.01 9.20 -2.08
N ILE A 155 -21.94 10.32 -1.36
CA ILE A 155 -20.84 10.68 -0.47
C ILE A 155 -21.29 10.60 0.97
N VAL A 156 -20.59 9.79 1.77
CA VAL A 156 -20.80 9.70 3.22
C VAL A 156 -19.85 10.65 3.92
N ARG A 157 -20.26 11.91 4.09
CA ARG A 157 -19.45 12.99 4.68
C ARG A 157 -18.88 12.66 6.05
N ARG A 158 -19.57 11.85 6.86
CA ARG A 158 -19.06 11.42 8.17
C ARG A 158 -17.77 10.62 8.04
N ARG A 159 -17.69 9.68 7.09
CA ARG A 159 -16.49 8.86 6.85
C ARG A 159 -15.33 9.71 6.35
N MET A 160 -15.62 10.63 5.44
CA MET A 160 -14.65 11.58 4.91
C MET A 160 -14.05 12.45 6.02
N ARG A 161 -14.88 12.95 6.96
CA ARG A 161 -14.39 13.68 8.13
C ARG A 161 -13.52 12.83 9.02
N MET A 162 -13.98 11.64 9.42
CA MET A 162 -13.18 10.71 10.24
C MET A 162 -11.80 10.43 9.62
N PHE A 163 -11.75 10.24 8.32
CA PHE A 163 -10.48 10.00 7.62
C PHE A 163 -9.58 11.25 7.64
N ASN A 164 -10.13 12.42 7.36
CA ASN A 164 -9.36 13.68 7.41
C ASN A 164 -8.86 14.00 8.82
N ASP A 165 -9.68 13.77 9.86
CA ASP A 165 -9.30 13.95 11.26
C ASP A 165 -8.15 13.00 11.64
N ALA A 166 -8.19 11.74 11.21
CA ALA A 166 -7.11 10.79 11.42
C ALA A 166 -5.81 11.21 10.71
N ILE A 167 -5.88 11.63 9.43
CA ILE A 167 -4.73 12.14 8.68
C ILE A 167 -4.11 13.36 9.39
N ALA A 168 -4.93 14.27 9.89
CA ALA A 168 -4.47 15.44 10.64
C ALA A 168 -3.82 15.04 11.97
N ALA A 169 -4.42 14.12 12.72
CA ALA A 169 -3.88 13.62 13.98
C ALA A 169 -2.50 12.96 13.82
N MET A 170 -2.30 12.19 12.74
CA MET A 170 -1.01 11.60 12.36
C MET A 170 0.00 12.60 11.79
N ALA A 171 -0.36 13.86 11.63
CA ALA A 171 0.45 14.91 10.96
C ALA A 171 0.90 14.51 9.54
N LEU A 172 0.15 13.64 8.86
CA LEU A 172 0.45 13.21 7.50
C LEU A 172 0.05 14.30 6.48
N ARG A 173 0.82 14.37 5.40
CA ARG A 173 0.54 15.24 4.26
C ARG A 173 0.32 14.42 3.01
N GLU A 174 -0.71 14.79 2.24
CA GLU A 174 -0.96 14.18 0.95
C GLU A 174 0.13 14.56 -0.05
N ILE A 175 0.64 13.56 -0.75
CA ILE A 175 1.54 13.78 -1.88
C ILE A 175 0.71 14.24 -3.08
N ALA A 176 1.05 15.39 -3.64
CA ALA A 176 0.32 15.96 -4.76
C ALA A 176 0.30 14.99 -5.95
N ARG A 177 -0.89 14.76 -6.48
CA ARG A 177 -1.09 13.87 -7.63
C ARG A 177 -0.92 14.64 -8.94
N VAL A 178 -0.26 13.99 -9.89
CA VAL A 178 -0.14 14.44 -11.28
C VAL A 178 -0.79 13.40 -12.19
N GLY A 179 -1.48 13.83 -13.24
CA GLY A 179 -2.10 12.95 -14.23
C GLY A 179 -3.61 12.78 -14.04
N ALA A 180 -4.13 11.55 -14.13
CA ALA A 180 -5.58 11.29 -14.12
C ALA A 180 -6.26 11.77 -12.84
N ARG A 181 -7.49 12.31 -12.97
CA ARG A 181 -8.27 12.81 -11.84
C ARG A 181 -8.61 11.72 -10.81
N PHE A 182 -8.85 10.49 -11.26
CA PHE A 182 -9.20 9.36 -10.41
C PHE A 182 -8.13 8.28 -10.49
N THR A 183 -7.76 7.71 -9.36
CA THR A 183 -6.84 6.58 -9.26
C THR A 183 -7.53 5.23 -9.37
N TRP A 184 -8.88 5.24 -9.34
CA TRP A 184 -9.70 4.04 -9.42
C TRP A 184 -10.89 4.25 -10.37
N THR A 185 -11.26 3.21 -11.10
CA THR A 185 -12.45 3.22 -11.97
C THR A 185 -13.20 1.91 -11.89
N ASN A 186 -14.52 2.03 -11.80
CA ASN A 186 -15.45 0.93 -12.01
C ASN A 186 -15.72 0.89 -13.51
N LYS A 187 -15.03 0.03 -14.24
CA LYS A 187 -15.39 -0.22 -15.65
C LYS A 187 -16.73 -0.99 -15.68
N GLN A 188 -17.82 -0.31 -15.46
CA GLN A 188 -19.16 -0.73 -15.87
C GLN A 188 -19.54 0.04 -17.12
#